data_e3ee2938fa05ba2d0bdce459e816b248
#
_entry.id   e3ee2938fa05ba2d0bdce459e816b248
#
_cell.length_a   1.000
_cell.length_b   1.000
_cell.length_c   1.000
_cell.angle_alpha   90.00
_cell.angle_beta   90.00
_cell.angle_gamma   90.00
#
_symmetry.space_group_name_H-M   'P 1'
#
loop_
_entity.id
_entity.type
_entity.pdbx_description
1 polymer ?
#
loop_
_entity_poly.entity_id
_entity_poly.type
_entity_poly.pdbx_seq_one_letter_code
_entity_poly.pdbx_strand_id
1 'polypeptide(L)'
;VIVTKSSDNSIKSFEDLKGRKSAQSATSNWGKDAKAAGAQILVVDGLAQSLELIKQGRAEATINDKLAVLDYFKQHPNAGLKIAYDRGDKIPTAFAFLQGEDALITKFNQALEALHQDGTLKQISIEWFGDDITQ
;
A
#
# COMPACT_ATOMS: atom_id res chain seq x y z
N VAL A 1 -1.48 -2.50 3.98
CA VAL A 1 -2.93 -2.73 4.16
C VAL A 1 -3.36 -4.04 3.54
N ILE A 2 -4.48 -4.62 4.02
CA ILE A 2 -5.17 -5.76 3.39
C ILE A 2 -6.36 -5.22 2.60
N VAL A 3 -6.47 -5.63 1.34
CA VAL A 3 -7.59 -5.29 0.46
C VAL A 3 -8.45 -6.53 0.18
N THR A 4 -9.77 -6.35 0.25
CA THR A 4 -10.77 -7.38 -0.03
C THR A 4 -11.91 -6.83 -0.89
N LYS A 5 -12.88 -7.66 -1.28
CA LYS A 5 -14.17 -7.16 -1.79
C LYS A 5 -14.87 -6.30 -0.73
N SER A 6 -15.57 -5.26 -1.16
CA SER A 6 -16.35 -4.41 -0.24
C SER A 6 -17.41 -5.18 0.55
N SER A 7 -17.94 -6.25 -0.03
CA SER A 7 -18.94 -7.14 0.60
C SER A 7 -18.35 -8.15 1.59
N ASP A 8 -17.01 -8.35 1.59
CA ASP A 8 -16.37 -9.29 2.51
C ASP A 8 -16.10 -8.61 3.85
N ASN A 9 -16.65 -9.18 4.92
CA ASN A 9 -16.44 -8.73 6.30
C ASN A 9 -15.74 -9.80 7.16
N SER A 10 -15.22 -10.85 6.54
CA SER A 10 -14.58 -11.97 7.25
C SER A 10 -13.11 -11.73 7.57
N ILE A 11 -12.43 -10.81 6.85
CA ILE A 11 -11.02 -10.49 7.05
C ILE A 11 -10.93 -9.12 7.73
N LYS A 12 -10.44 -9.10 8.97
CA LYS A 12 -10.30 -7.91 9.83
C LYS A 12 -8.91 -7.78 10.45
N SER A 13 -8.03 -8.74 10.21
CA SER A 13 -6.66 -8.77 10.71
C SER A 13 -5.78 -9.65 9.82
N PHE A 14 -4.47 -9.71 10.10
CA PHE A 14 -3.55 -10.61 9.39
C PHE A 14 -3.83 -12.08 9.69
N GLU A 15 -4.28 -12.40 10.89
CA GLU A 15 -4.60 -13.76 11.33
C GLU A 15 -5.75 -14.37 10.53
N ASP A 16 -6.69 -13.53 10.08
CA ASP A 16 -7.83 -13.97 9.27
C ASP A 16 -7.44 -14.40 7.85
N LEU A 17 -6.19 -14.13 7.44
CA LEU A 17 -5.65 -14.59 6.16
C LEU A 17 -5.33 -16.10 6.14
N LYS A 18 -5.31 -16.76 7.30
CA LYS A 18 -5.00 -18.19 7.40
C LYS A 18 -5.95 -19.03 6.56
N GLY A 19 -5.37 -19.76 5.61
CA GLY A 19 -6.12 -20.62 4.67
C GLY A 19 -6.82 -19.85 3.53
N ARG A 20 -6.79 -18.51 3.52
CA ARG A 20 -7.39 -17.68 2.47
C ARG A 20 -6.48 -17.58 1.25
N LYS A 21 -7.06 -17.39 0.08
CA LYS A 21 -6.32 -17.15 -1.16
C LYS A 21 -5.93 -15.69 -1.24
N SER A 22 -4.61 -15.40 -1.16
CA SER A 22 -4.06 -14.06 -1.28
C SER A 22 -3.28 -13.93 -2.59
N ALA A 23 -3.66 -12.96 -3.43
CA ALA A 23 -2.96 -12.67 -4.68
C ALA A 23 -1.77 -11.75 -4.39
N GLN A 24 -0.54 -12.20 -4.71
CA GLN A 24 0.69 -11.49 -4.38
C GLN A 24 1.72 -11.64 -5.49
N SER A 25 2.58 -10.64 -5.70
CA SER A 25 3.72 -10.80 -6.59
C SER A 25 4.79 -11.72 -5.96
N ALA A 26 5.47 -12.51 -6.80
CA ALA A 26 6.37 -13.58 -6.37
C ALA A 26 7.49 -13.13 -5.42
N THR A 27 7.99 -11.91 -5.61
CA THR A 27 9.17 -11.36 -4.90
C THR A 27 8.84 -10.31 -3.86
N SER A 28 7.54 -9.96 -3.67
CA SER A 28 7.16 -8.89 -2.76
C SER A 28 7.31 -9.29 -1.28
N ASN A 29 7.66 -8.31 -0.46
CA ASN A 29 7.65 -8.49 1.00
C ASN A 29 6.24 -8.79 1.51
N TRP A 30 5.22 -8.22 0.88
CA TRP A 30 3.82 -8.46 1.20
C TRP A 30 3.41 -9.93 0.97
N GLY A 31 3.98 -10.57 -0.06
CA GLY A 31 3.80 -12.01 -0.30
C GLY A 31 4.41 -12.86 0.82
N LYS A 32 5.54 -12.44 1.38
CA LYS A 32 6.15 -13.11 2.56
C LYS A 32 5.26 -12.95 3.79
N ASP A 33 4.72 -11.74 4.02
CA ASP A 33 3.82 -11.47 5.14
C ASP A 33 2.53 -12.29 5.02
N ALA A 34 1.92 -12.35 3.82
CA ALA A 34 0.74 -13.17 3.58
C ALA A 34 1.00 -14.66 3.84
N LYS A 35 2.16 -15.18 3.38
CA LYS A 35 2.57 -16.55 3.62
C LYS A 35 2.81 -16.83 5.10
N ALA A 36 3.44 -15.91 5.81
CA ALA A 36 3.67 -16.02 7.26
C ALA A 36 2.34 -16.02 8.03
N ALA A 37 1.33 -15.29 7.57
CA ALA A 37 -0.03 -15.33 8.10
C ALA A 37 -0.81 -16.62 7.74
N GLY A 38 -0.21 -17.53 6.97
CA GLY A 38 -0.82 -18.81 6.59
C GLY A 38 -1.75 -18.73 5.37
N ALA A 39 -1.66 -17.67 4.57
CA ALA A 39 -2.43 -17.55 3.33
C ALA A 39 -1.91 -18.50 2.23
N GLN A 40 -2.81 -18.92 1.33
CA GLN A 40 -2.49 -19.59 0.08
C GLN A 40 -2.15 -18.54 -0.97
N ILE A 41 -0.91 -18.51 -1.45
CA ILE A 41 -0.46 -17.47 -2.38
C ILE A 41 -0.84 -17.83 -3.81
N LEU A 42 -1.57 -16.91 -4.46
CA LEU A 42 -1.75 -16.88 -5.90
C LEU A 42 -0.74 -15.87 -6.48
N VAL A 43 0.20 -16.37 -7.24
CA VAL A 43 1.26 -15.52 -7.81
C VAL A 43 0.71 -14.71 -8.98
N VAL A 44 0.99 -13.41 -8.97
CA VAL A 44 0.60 -12.42 -10.00
C VAL A 44 1.75 -11.47 -10.28
N ASP A 45 1.64 -10.67 -11.34
CA ASP A 45 2.69 -9.73 -11.75
C ASP A 45 2.71 -8.44 -10.90
N GLY A 46 1.56 -8.05 -10.32
CA GLY A 46 1.47 -6.82 -9.53
C GLY A 46 0.10 -6.53 -8.93
N LEU A 47 -0.03 -5.33 -8.32
CA LEU A 47 -1.22 -4.91 -7.59
C LEU A 47 -2.49 -4.94 -8.46
N ALA A 48 -2.44 -4.36 -9.67
CA ALA A 48 -3.62 -4.29 -10.53
C ALA A 48 -4.21 -5.67 -10.83
N GLN A 49 -3.35 -6.66 -11.11
CA GLN A 49 -3.79 -8.05 -11.34
C GLN A 49 -4.31 -8.69 -10.04
N SER A 50 -3.70 -8.41 -8.89
CA SER A 50 -4.20 -8.87 -7.59
C SER A 50 -5.63 -8.39 -7.34
N LEU A 51 -5.88 -7.11 -7.55
CA LEU A 51 -7.19 -6.49 -7.35
C LEU A 51 -8.24 -7.04 -8.31
N GLU A 52 -7.86 -7.29 -9.56
CA GLU A 52 -8.75 -7.91 -10.55
C GLU A 52 -9.15 -9.33 -10.15
N LEU A 53 -8.22 -10.16 -9.64
CA LEU A 53 -8.54 -11.50 -9.16
C LEU A 53 -9.49 -11.46 -7.95
N ILE A 54 -9.38 -10.45 -7.08
CA ILE A 54 -10.32 -10.27 -5.96
C ILE A 54 -11.71 -9.90 -6.50
N LYS A 55 -11.80 -8.96 -7.44
CA LYS A 55 -13.07 -8.58 -8.08
C LYS A 55 -13.77 -9.79 -8.71
N GLN A 56 -13.01 -10.65 -9.38
CA GLN A 56 -13.51 -11.88 -9.99
C GLN A 56 -13.85 -12.99 -8.98
N GLY A 57 -13.47 -12.85 -7.71
CA GLY A 57 -13.66 -13.87 -6.67
C GLY A 57 -12.68 -15.05 -6.76
N ARG A 58 -11.60 -14.92 -7.52
CA ARG A 58 -10.53 -15.92 -7.66
C ARG A 58 -9.51 -15.82 -6.53
N ALA A 59 -9.33 -14.65 -5.95
CA ALA A 59 -8.62 -14.39 -4.71
C ALA A 59 -9.57 -13.75 -3.69
N GLU A 60 -9.26 -13.88 -2.39
CA GLU A 60 -10.05 -13.31 -1.29
C GLU A 60 -9.41 -12.01 -0.80
N ALA A 61 -8.08 -11.91 -0.86
CA ALA A 61 -7.34 -10.75 -0.38
C ALA A 61 -6.07 -10.49 -1.17
N THR A 62 -5.52 -9.29 -0.99
CA THR A 62 -4.12 -8.95 -1.25
C THR A 62 -3.59 -8.07 -0.12
N ILE A 63 -2.28 -8.12 0.12
CA ILE A 63 -1.58 -7.17 0.98
C ILE A 63 -0.76 -6.27 0.07
N ASN A 64 -0.81 -4.96 0.30
CA ASN A 64 0.02 -4.03 -0.43
C ASN A 64 0.27 -2.75 0.37
N ASP A 65 1.10 -1.88 -0.18
CA ASP A 65 1.31 -0.54 0.34
C ASP A 65 0.02 0.28 0.29
N LYS A 66 -0.24 1.04 1.36
CA LYS A 66 -1.45 1.86 1.47
C LYS A 66 -1.55 2.88 0.36
N LEU A 67 -0.44 3.52 0.00
CA LEU A 67 -0.44 4.58 -1.01
C LEU A 67 -0.78 4.05 -2.40
N ALA A 68 -0.20 2.90 -2.76
CA ALA A 68 -0.51 2.25 -4.04
C ALA A 68 -1.99 1.85 -4.13
N VAL A 69 -2.58 1.42 -3.02
CA VAL A 69 -4.00 1.07 -2.93
C VAL A 69 -4.89 2.30 -3.03
N LEU A 70 -4.55 3.39 -2.33
CA LEU A 70 -5.30 4.65 -2.36
C LEU A 70 -5.27 5.28 -3.76
N ASP A 71 -4.11 5.29 -4.42
CA ASP A 71 -3.99 5.75 -5.81
C ASP A 71 -4.88 4.95 -6.75
N TYR A 72 -4.85 3.61 -6.63
CA TYR A 72 -5.76 2.76 -7.42
C TYR A 72 -7.23 3.10 -7.16
N PHE A 73 -7.63 3.28 -5.91
CA PHE A 73 -9.03 3.59 -5.57
C PHE A 73 -9.46 4.96 -6.07
N LYS A 74 -8.56 5.94 -6.06
CA LYS A 74 -8.83 7.26 -6.64
C LYS A 74 -9.11 7.17 -8.14
N GLN A 75 -8.37 6.33 -8.85
CA GLN A 75 -8.55 6.11 -10.29
C GLN A 75 -9.76 5.21 -10.60
N HIS A 76 -10.19 4.38 -9.64
CA HIS A 76 -11.27 3.41 -9.79
C HIS A 76 -12.29 3.50 -8.64
N PRO A 77 -13.04 4.62 -8.51
CA PRO A 77 -13.87 4.90 -7.33
C PRO A 77 -14.97 3.86 -7.07
N ASN A 78 -15.35 3.08 -8.08
CA ASN A 78 -16.39 2.04 -7.99
C ASN A 78 -15.84 0.63 -8.16
N ALA A 79 -14.60 0.37 -7.71
CA ALA A 79 -13.95 -0.91 -7.90
C ALA A 79 -14.61 -2.08 -7.15
N GLY A 80 -15.53 -1.84 -6.22
CA GLY A 80 -16.14 -2.88 -5.39
C GLY A 80 -15.17 -3.52 -4.39
N LEU A 81 -14.09 -2.80 -4.05
CA LEU A 81 -13.03 -3.20 -3.14
C LEU A 81 -12.96 -2.25 -1.95
N LYS A 82 -12.35 -2.72 -0.86
CA LYS A 82 -12.08 -1.91 0.34
C LYS A 82 -10.75 -2.28 0.97
N ILE A 83 -10.17 -1.34 1.72
CA ILE A 83 -9.17 -1.65 2.74
C ILE A 83 -9.93 -2.30 3.90
N ALA A 84 -9.71 -3.61 4.11
CA ALA A 84 -10.34 -4.37 5.18
C ALA A 84 -9.57 -4.23 6.49
N TYR A 85 -8.25 -4.05 6.40
CA TYR A 85 -7.37 -3.87 7.55
C TYR A 85 -6.18 -2.98 7.19
N ASP A 86 -5.90 -2.02 8.06
CA ASP A 86 -4.69 -1.18 8.02
C ASP A 86 -3.88 -1.45 9.28
N ARG A 87 -2.65 -1.95 9.12
CA ARG A 87 -1.76 -2.25 10.24
C ARG A 87 -1.28 -0.97 10.96
N GLY A 88 -1.40 0.17 10.27
CA GLY A 88 -1.00 1.46 10.81
C GLY A 88 0.52 1.67 10.86
N ASP A 89 1.30 0.74 10.31
CA ASP A 89 2.75 0.88 10.25
C ASP A 89 3.12 2.06 9.34
N LYS A 90 3.89 2.97 9.88
CA LYS A 90 4.51 4.04 9.09
C LYS A 90 5.86 3.53 8.59
N ILE A 91 5.93 3.22 7.31
CA ILE A 91 7.19 2.86 6.65
C ILE A 91 7.75 4.13 6.03
N PRO A 92 8.84 4.70 6.60
CA PRO A 92 9.43 5.91 6.05
C PRO A 92 9.96 5.61 4.63
N THR A 93 9.60 6.47 3.69
CA THR A 93 10.18 6.48 2.35
C THR A 93 11.21 7.59 2.26
N ALA A 94 12.25 7.39 1.46
CA ALA A 94 13.33 8.34 1.31
C ALA A 94 13.79 8.42 -0.15
N PHE A 95 14.36 9.57 -0.50
CA PHE A 95 15.08 9.72 -1.77
C PHE A 95 16.47 9.10 -1.64
N ALA A 96 16.90 8.37 -2.66
CA ALA A 96 18.22 7.77 -2.72
C ALA A 96 19.20 8.70 -3.46
N PHE A 97 20.39 8.82 -2.92
CA PHE A 97 21.49 9.61 -3.49
C PHE A 97 22.73 8.74 -3.65
N LEU A 98 23.65 9.17 -4.49
CA LEU A 98 24.97 8.55 -4.57
C LEU A 98 25.75 8.80 -3.25
N GLN A 99 26.56 7.84 -2.86
CA GLN A 99 27.42 7.98 -1.69
C GLN A 99 28.39 9.14 -1.88
N GLY A 100 28.51 10.01 -0.86
CA GLY A 100 29.37 11.18 -0.89
C GLY A 100 28.69 12.49 -1.29
N GLU A 101 27.38 12.47 -1.63
CA GLU A 101 26.59 13.67 -1.98
C GLU A 101 26.02 14.40 -0.74
N ASP A 102 26.77 14.47 0.36
CA ASP A 102 26.29 15.00 1.65
C ASP A 102 25.78 16.45 1.57
N ALA A 103 26.44 17.29 0.76
CA ALA A 103 26.01 18.67 0.55
C ALA A 103 24.67 18.78 -0.17
N LEU A 104 24.42 17.89 -1.14
CA LEU A 104 23.14 17.80 -1.85
C LEU A 104 22.04 17.27 -0.93
N ILE A 105 22.32 16.22 -0.17
CA ILE A 105 21.42 15.64 0.81
C ILE A 105 20.98 16.69 1.84
N THR A 106 21.92 17.48 2.35
CA THR A 106 21.64 18.55 3.31
C THR A 106 20.66 19.58 2.73
N LYS A 107 20.93 20.07 1.52
CA LYS A 107 20.04 21.03 0.84
C LYS A 107 18.65 20.44 0.56
N PHE A 108 18.63 19.17 0.17
CA PHE A 108 17.38 18.49 -0.12
C PHE A 108 16.51 18.32 1.13
N ASN A 109 17.13 17.91 2.25
CA ASN A 109 16.42 17.79 3.53
C ASN A 109 15.92 19.16 4.04
N GLN A 110 16.69 20.24 3.88
CA GLN A 110 16.23 21.59 4.20
C GLN A 110 15.01 22.01 3.36
N ALA A 111 15.02 21.70 2.07
CA ALA A 111 13.87 21.98 1.20
C ALA A 111 12.64 21.17 1.58
N LEU A 112 12.79 19.87 1.89
CA LEU A 112 11.70 19.02 2.36
C LEU A 112 11.09 19.55 3.68
N GLU A 113 11.94 19.96 4.61
CA GLU A 113 11.49 20.53 5.89
C GLU A 113 10.70 21.82 5.66
N ALA A 114 11.16 22.71 4.78
CA ALA A 114 10.42 23.93 4.44
C ALA A 114 9.04 23.63 3.81
N LEU A 115 8.99 22.66 2.89
CA LEU A 115 7.73 22.22 2.26
C LEU A 115 6.78 21.51 3.26
N HIS A 116 7.32 20.87 4.28
CA HIS A 116 6.52 20.31 5.36
C HIS A 116 5.93 21.42 6.24
N GLN A 117 6.75 22.41 6.62
CA GLN A 117 6.34 23.51 7.50
C GLN A 117 5.31 24.44 6.85
N ASP A 118 5.40 24.71 5.54
CA ASP A 118 4.46 25.57 4.82
C ASP A 118 3.17 24.86 4.38
N GLY A 119 3.09 23.53 4.65
CA GLY A 119 1.93 22.69 4.33
C GLY A 119 1.86 22.22 2.87
N THR A 120 2.86 22.50 2.05
CA THR A 120 2.90 22.06 0.64
C THR A 120 2.87 20.54 0.52
N LEU A 121 3.65 19.82 1.33
CA LEU A 121 3.65 18.34 1.31
C LEU A 121 2.27 17.77 1.65
N LYS A 122 1.58 18.36 2.63
CA LYS A 122 0.22 17.97 2.97
C LYS A 122 -0.75 18.17 1.80
N GLN A 123 -0.67 19.30 1.12
CA GLN A 123 -1.52 19.58 -0.05
C GLN A 123 -1.27 18.56 -1.17
N ILE A 124 -0.02 18.28 -1.48
CA ILE A 124 0.37 17.26 -2.47
C ILE A 124 -0.17 15.89 -2.05
N SER A 125 -0.03 15.53 -0.78
CA SER A 125 -0.53 14.26 -0.25
C SER A 125 -2.04 14.11 -0.46
N ILE A 126 -2.81 15.12 -0.08
CA ILE A 126 -4.27 15.12 -0.25
C ILE A 126 -4.65 15.07 -1.74
N GLU A 127 -3.95 15.83 -2.57
CA GLU A 127 -4.21 15.85 -4.02
C GLU A 127 -3.99 14.48 -4.66
N TRP A 128 -2.88 13.80 -4.32
CA TRP A 128 -2.51 12.54 -4.95
C TRP A 128 -3.17 11.32 -4.32
N PHE A 129 -3.31 11.28 -3.02
CA PHE A 129 -3.76 10.09 -2.28
C PHE A 129 -5.12 10.23 -1.60
N GLY A 130 -5.67 11.45 -1.55
CA GLY A 130 -6.92 11.71 -0.84
C GLY A 130 -6.79 11.73 0.69
N ASP A 131 -5.58 11.60 1.22
CA ASP A 131 -5.28 11.53 2.66
C ASP A 131 -3.94 12.22 2.97
N ASP A 132 -3.77 12.70 4.22
CA ASP A 132 -2.51 13.28 4.68
C ASP A 132 -1.58 12.19 5.21
N ILE A 133 -0.60 11.81 4.39
CA ILE A 133 0.42 10.80 4.72
C ILE A 133 1.75 11.41 5.22
N THR A 134 1.80 12.71 5.43
CA THR A 134 3.03 13.44 5.79
C THR A 134 3.27 13.53 7.29
N GLN A 135 2.38 12.93 8.11
CA GLN A 135 2.46 12.94 9.57
C GLN A 135 3.06 11.67 10.15
#